data_0d99903ac52914e52c9782f920c60889
#
_entry.id   0d99903ac52914e52c9782f920c60889
#
_cell.length_a   1.000
_cell.length_b   1.000
_cell.length_c   1.000
_cell.angle_alpha   90.00
_cell.angle_beta   90.00
_cell.angle_gamma   90.00
#
_symmetry.space_group_name_H-M   'P 1'
#
loop_
_entity.id
_entity.type
_entity.pdbx_description
1 polymer ?
#
loop_
_entity_poly.entity_id
_entity_poly.type
_entity_poly.pdbx_seq_one_letter_code
_entity_poly.pdbx_strand_id
1 'polypeptide(L)'
;LFHPGSVITVKAKNSTSPLLYGFPEVFSVFRGNGPLYKVDLAKRSQMVLQYGTKPLKDEEAYTGEIMGMENPNKKLDKKDSEGKPVPYVRSGMVRNEQTIIGQGGIFNVPVGKGRVVAFTFDPLHRYLNQHDAPLVWNALINWNNLGD
;
A
#
# COMPACT_ATOMS: atom_id res chain seq x y z
N LEU A 1 12.57 -8.53 7.63
CA LEU A 1 11.76 -8.49 6.40
C LEU A 1 12.59 -8.99 5.23
N PHE A 2 12.10 -9.97 4.51
CA PHE A 2 12.66 -10.40 3.23
C PHE A 2 11.58 -10.21 2.15
N HIS A 3 11.86 -9.36 1.17
CA HIS A 3 10.88 -8.95 0.16
C HIS A 3 11.57 -8.74 -1.20
N PRO A 4 11.91 -9.82 -1.90
CA PRO A 4 12.68 -9.74 -3.15
C PRO A 4 11.90 -9.12 -4.32
N GLY A 5 10.57 -9.11 -4.22
CA GLY A 5 9.63 -8.56 -5.19
C GLY A 5 8.35 -9.39 -5.17
N SER A 6 7.23 -8.73 -4.92
CA SER A 6 5.93 -9.38 -4.81
C SER A 6 4.81 -8.43 -5.19
N VAL A 7 3.72 -8.98 -5.68
CA VAL A 7 2.45 -8.26 -5.81
C VAL A 7 1.70 -8.43 -4.49
N ILE A 8 1.43 -7.33 -3.83
CA ILE A 8 0.83 -7.30 -2.50
C ILE A 8 -0.43 -6.47 -2.47
N THR A 9 -1.34 -6.82 -1.58
CA THR A 9 -2.60 -6.09 -1.38
C THR A 9 -2.34 -4.79 -0.62
N VAL A 10 -2.98 -3.72 -1.08
CA VAL A 10 -2.99 -2.39 -0.48
C VAL A 10 -4.41 -1.89 -0.30
N LYS A 11 -4.58 -0.94 0.60
CA LYS A 11 -5.86 -0.30 0.89
C LYS A 11 -5.73 1.21 0.87
N ALA A 12 -6.64 1.90 0.19
CA ALA A 12 -6.79 3.33 0.27
C ALA A 12 -7.13 3.77 1.70
N LYS A 13 -6.37 4.71 2.24
CA LYS A 13 -6.65 5.37 3.53
C LYS A 13 -7.41 6.67 3.32
N ASN A 14 -7.16 7.32 2.19
CA ASN A 14 -7.90 8.48 1.72
C ASN A 14 -8.38 8.17 0.30
N SER A 15 -9.57 7.58 0.17
CA SER A 15 -10.15 7.19 -1.12
C SER A 15 -10.55 8.37 -2.00
N THR A 16 -10.65 9.56 -1.43
CA THR A 16 -10.95 10.80 -2.17
C THR A 16 -9.70 11.49 -2.70
N SER A 17 -8.52 11.01 -2.34
CA SER A 17 -7.27 11.59 -2.81
C SER A 17 -7.15 11.49 -4.34
N PRO A 18 -6.82 12.59 -5.03
CA PRO A 18 -6.56 12.56 -6.46
C PRO A 18 -5.45 11.58 -6.88
N LEU A 19 -4.54 11.23 -5.96
CA LEU A 19 -3.50 10.22 -6.20
C LEU A 19 -4.08 8.84 -6.52
N LEU A 20 -5.30 8.56 -6.07
CA LEU A 20 -5.96 7.25 -6.22
C LEU A 20 -7.09 7.26 -7.26
N TYR A 21 -7.21 8.29 -8.09
CA TYR A 21 -8.21 8.30 -9.15
C TYR A 21 -8.06 7.11 -10.08
N GLY A 22 -9.17 6.41 -10.31
CA GLY A 22 -9.23 5.19 -11.12
C GLY A 22 -8.89 3.90 -10.37
N PHE A 23 -8.51 3.98 -9.09
CA PHE A 23 -8.24 2.81 -8.26
C PHE A 23 -9.40 2.48 -7.32
N PRO A 24 -9.71 1.18 -7.11
CA PRO A 24 -10.66 0.77 -6.08
C PRO A 24 -10.08 0.96 -4.68
N GLU A 25 -10.92 0.85 -3.65
CA GLU A 25 -10.48 0.96 -2.25
C GLU A 25 -9.39 -0.06 -1.88
N VAL A 26 -9.48 -1.26 -2.43
CA VAL A 26 -8.51 -2.34 -2.22
C VAL A 26 -8.02 -2.83 -3.57
N PHE A 27 -6.71 -2.79 -3.78
CA PHE A 27 -6.07 -3.25 -5.00
C PHE A 27 -4.71 -3.87 -4.68
N SER A 28 -3.89 -4.11 -5.69
CA SER A 28 -2.55 -4.64 -5.47
C SER A 28 -1.50 -3.77 -6.16
N VAL A 29 -0.31 -3.75 -5.57
CA VAL A 29 0.86 -3.07 -6.14
C VAL A 29 2.06 -4.00 -6.14
N PHE A 30 3.01 -3.77 -7.04
CA PHE A 30 4.29 -4.44 -6.98
C PHE A 30 5.20 -3.72 -5.99
N ARG A 31 5.71 -4.47 -5.01
CA ARG A 31 6.70 -3.98 -4.07
C ARG A 31 7.95 -4.85 -4.09
N GLY A 32 9.08 -4.21 -4.33
CA GLY A 32 10.40 -4.79 -4.14
C GLY A 32 10.97 -4.44 -2.76
N ASN A 33 12.28 -4.39 -2.66
CA ASN A 33 13.00 -4.09 -1.43
C ASN A 33 13.10 -2.57 -1.16
N GLY A 34 11.96 -1.90 -1.20
CA GLY A 34 11.87 -0.46 -0.94
C GLY A 34 11.89 -0.11 0.56
N PRO A 35 12.10 1.16 0.92
CA PRO A 35 12.09 1.62 2.29
C PRO A 35 10.71 1.48 2.94
N LEU A 36 10.70 1.39 4.26
CA LEU A 36 9.52 1.59 5.10
C LEU A 36 9.75 2.82 5.97
N TYR A 37 8.81 3.73 5.98
CA TYR A 37 8.90 4.93 6.81
C TYR A 37 8.07 4.75 8.07
N LYS A 38 8.72 4.95 9.21
CA LYS A 38 8.01 5.05 10.49
C LYS A 38 7.36 6.42 10.55
N VAL A 39 6.04 6.45 10.69
CA VAL A 39 5.25 7.68 10.73
C VAL A 39 4.60 7.83 12.10
N ASP A 40 4.77 9.00 12.70
CA ASP A 40 4.14 9.34 13.95
C ASP A 40 2.60 9.34 13.81
N LEU A 41 1.92 8.98 14.89
CA LEU A 41 0.45 8.91 14.91
C LEU A 41 -0.20 10.20 14.43
N ALA A 42 0.33 11.35 14.84
CA ALA A 42 -0.17 12.67 14.44
C ALA A 42 -0.08 12.95 12.94
N LYS A 43 0.81 12.25 12.22
CA LYS A 43 1.04 12.42 10.78
C LYS A 43 0.40 11.33 9.92
N ARG A 44 -0.35 10.42 10.53
CA ARG A 44 -1.00 9.31 9.80
C ARG A 44 -2.05 9.76 8.79
N SER A 45 -2.63 10.94 8.96
CA SER A 45 -3.53 11.56 7.96
C SER A 45 -2.86 11.81 6.62
N GLN A 46 -1.51 11.91 6.61
CA GLN A 46 -0.72 12.05 5.39
C GLN A 46 -0.53 10.75 4.60
N MET A 47 -0.90 9.62 5.20
CA MET A 47 -0.89 8.32 4.54
C MET A 47 -2.09 8.19 3.61
N VAL A 48 -1.84 8.09 2.32
CA VAL A 48 -2.86 7.93 1.28
C VAL A 48 -3.17 6.47 1.00
N LEU A 49 -2.13 5.64 1.00
CA LEU A 49 -2.20 4.21 0.72
C LEU A 49 -1.49 3.42 1.81
N GLN A 50 -2.08 2.32 2.23
CA GLN A 50 -1.56 1.44 3.27
C GLN A 50 -1.31 0.04 2.69
N TYR A 51 -0.27 -0.63 3.17
CA TYR A 51 -0.03 -2.05 2.91
C TYR A 51 -1.01 -2.93 3.72
N GLY A 52 -1.64 -3.88 3.03
CA GLY A 52 -2.66 -4.73 3.62
C GLY A 52 -3.94 -3.97 3.97
N THR A 53 -4.94 -4.68 4.42
CA THR A 53 -6.25 -4.11 4.77
C THR A 53 -6.41 -3.83 6.26
N LYS A 54 -5.51 -4.36 7.09
CA LYS A 54 -5.53 -4.14 8.54
C LYS A 54 -4.68 -2.94 8.95
N PRO A 55 -5.09 -2.19 9.97
CA PRO A 55 -4.28 -1.12 10.53
C PRO A 55 -3.04 -1.70 11.23
N LEU A 56 -2.02 -0.85 11.40
CA LEU A 56 -0.87 -1.17 12.23
C LEU A 56 -1.25 -0.99 13.70
N LYS A 57 -1.73 -2.06 14.30
CA LYS A 57 -2.06 -2.12 15.72
C LYS A 57 -1.60 -3.42 16.32
N ASP A 58 -1.14 -3.36 17.54
CA ASP A 58 -0.59 -4.51 18.25
C ASP A 58 -1.63 -5.60 18.50
N GLU A 59 -2.88 -5.21 18.75
CA GLU A 59 -3.98 -6.14 18.99
C GLU A 59 -4.39 -6.93 17.75
N GLU A 60 -4.02 -6.45 16.58
CA GLU A 60 -4.29 -7.08 15.30
C GLU A 60 -3.03 -7.59 14.62
N ALA A 61 -2.00 -7.86 15.41
CA ALA A 61 -0.77 -8.41 14.88
C ALA A 61 -1.05 -9.65 14.04
N TYR A 62 -0.49 -9.65 12.85
CA TYR A 62 -0.66 -10.75 11.93
C TYR A 62 0.04 -12.01 12.44
N THR A 63 -0.68 -13.11 12.53
CA THR A 63 -0.18 -14.41 13.02
C THR A 63 -0.12 -15.49 11.94
N GLY A 64 -0.17 -15.15 10.67
CA GLY A 64 -0.20 -16.11 9.59
C GLY A 64 1.17 -16.56 9.10
N GLU A 65 1.20 -17.56 8.25
CA GLU A 65 2.42 -18.11 7.69
C GLU A 65 3.10 -17.18 6.69
N ILE A 66 4.40 -17.27 6.63
CA ILE A 66 5.31 -16.30 6.04
C ILE A 66 5.60 -16.57 4.55
N MET A 67 5.25 -17.74 4.06
CA MET A 67 5.69 -18.20 2.74
C MET A 67 4.72 -17.89 1.59
N GLY A 68 3.59 -17.25 1.85
CA GLY A 68 2.61 -16.87 0.82
C GLY A 68 1.90 -18.04 0.13
N MET A 69 2.18 -19.27 0.56
CA MET A 69 1.53 -20.49 0.06
C MET A 69 0.13 -20.64 0.64
N GLU A 70 -0.06 -20.20 1.85
CA GLU A 70 -1.36 -20.05 2.46
C GLU A 70 -1.68 -18.56 2.62
N ASN A 71 -2.95 -18.23 2.51
CA ASN A 71 -3.40 -16.87 2.70
C ASN A 71 -3.13 -16.42 4.14
N PRO A 72 -2.09 -15.59 4.38
CA PRO A 72 -1.76 -15.13 5.71
C PRO A 72 -2.85 -14.22 6.28
N ASN A 73 -3.71 -13.71 5.45
CA ASN A 73 -4.81 -12.84 5.82
C ASN A 73 -6.15 -13.61 5.90
N LYS A 74 -6.16 -14.84 6.40
CA LYS A 74 -7.39 -15.62 6.63
C LYS A 74 -8.46 -14.86 7.45
N LYS A 75 -8.05 -13.78 8.14
CA LYS A 75 -8.91 -12.91 8.95
C LYS A 75 -9.15 -11.52 8.34
N LEU A 76 -8.94 -11.35 7.03
CA LEU A 76 -9.29 -10.08 6.39
C LEU A 76 -10.80 -9.89 6.35
N ASP A 77 -11.22 -8.70 6.75
CA ASP A 77 -12.62 -8.30 6.71
C ASP A 77 -13.12 -8.06 5.28
N LYS A 78 -12.20 -7.80 4.36
CA LYS A 78 -12.50 -7.59 2.94
C LYS A 78 -12.46 -8.92 2.18
N LYS A 79 -13.46 -9.09 1.34
CA LYS A 79 -13.60 -10.22 0.43
C LYS A 79 -13.47 -9.72 -1.00
N ASP A 80 -13.06 -10.59 -1.90
CA ASP A 80 -13.11 -10.34 -3.34
C ASP A 80 -14.56 -10.45 -3.86
N SER A 81 -14.75 -10.28 -5.17
CA SER A 81 -16.06 -10.39 -5.82
C SER A 81 -16.73 -11.76 -5.66
N GLU A 82 -15.94 -12.79 -5.32
CA GLU A 82 -16.45 -14.16 -5.07
C GLU A 82 -16.70 -14.44 -3.59
N GLY A 83 -16.52 -13.46 -2.73
CA GLY A 83 -16.71 -13.59 -1.29
C GLY A 83 -15.54 -14.26 -0.55
N LYS A 84 -14.38 -14.45 -1.21
CA LYS A 84 -13.18 -15.01 -0.61
C LYS A 84 -12.33 -13.92 0.07
N PRO A 85 -11.64 -14.22 1.17
CA PRO A 85 -10.71 -13.27 1.79
C PRO A 85 -9.61 -12.85 0.81
N VAL A 86 -9.35 -11.54 0.71
CA VAL A 86 -8.28 -11.01 -0.15
C VAL A 86 -6.93 -11.28 0.51
N PRO A 87 -6.02 -12.06 -0.09
CA PRO A 87 -4.72 -12.34 0.48
C PRO A 87 -3.84 -11.09 0.46
N TYR A 88 -2.93 -10.97 1.46
CA TYR A 88 -1.94 -9.91 1.47
C TYR A 88 -0.94 -10.07 0.30
N VAL A 89 -0.35 -11.26 0.18
CA VAL A 89 0.53 -11.60 -0.95
C VAL A 89 -0.31 -12.20 -2.07
N ARG A 90 -0.35 -11.51 -3.20
CA ARG A 90 -1.08 -11.95 -4.41
C ARG A 90 -0.19 -12.80 -5.31
N SER A 91 1.09 -12.48 -5.37
CA SER A 91 2.10 -13.17 -6.16
C SER A 91 3.49 -12.88 -5.62
N GLY A 92 4.39 -13.84 -5.70
CA GLY A 92 5.74 -13.71 -5.17
C GLY A 92 5.84 -14.20 -3.71
N MET A 93 6.86 -13.73 -3.01
CA MET A 93 7.16 -14.17 -1.65
C MET A 93 7.54 -13.01 -0.75
N VAL A 94 7.00 -12.99 0.47
CA VAL A 94 7.36 -12.08 1.55
C VAL A 94 7.61 -12.88 2.82
N ARG A 95 8.68 -12.57 3.56
CA ARG A 95 8.91 -13.07 4.91
C ARG A 95 8.77 -11.94 5.91
N ASN A 96 8.20 -12.23 7.07
CA ASN A 96 7.89 -11.27 8.12
C ASN A 96 6.99 -10.13 7.62
N GLU A 97 5.94 -10.45 6.91
CA GLU A 97 4.97 -9.50 6.35
C GLU A 97 4.24 -8.69 7.42
N GLN A 98 4.13 -9.20 8.64
CA GLN A 98 3.60 -8.46 9.79
C GLN A 98 4.34 -7.14 10.06
N THR A 99 5.58 -6.99 9.60
CA THR A 99 6.34 -5.75 9.75
C THR A 99 5.93 -4.68 8.74
N ILE A 100 5.21 -5.05 7.71
CA ILE A 100 4.82 -4.15 6.62
C ILE A 100 3.31 -3.89 6.57
N ILE A 101 2.49 -4.85 6.99
CA ILE A 101 1.04 -4.67 7.06
C ILE A 101 0.70 -3.48 7.97
N GLY A 102 -0.13 -2.56 7.46
CA GLY A 102 -0.49 -1.31 8.14
C GLY A 102 0.49 -0.15 7.93
N GLN A 103 1.68 -0.42 7.37
CA GLN A 103 2.62 0.65 6.99
C GLN A 103 2.14 1.39 5.73
N GLY A 104 2.64 2.62 5.54
CA GLY A 104 2.27 3.43 4.39
C GLY A 104 2.96 3.02 3.11
N GLY A 105 2.17 2.90 2.04
CA GLY A 105 2.64 2.72 0.67
C GLY A 105 2.83 4.04 -0.06
N ILE A 106 1.93 4.99 0.16
CA ILE A 106 2.00 6.35 -0.41
C ILE A 106 1.72 7.36 0.70
N PHE A 107 2.52 8.42 0.74
CA PHE A 107 2.32 9.57 1.61
C PHE A 107 2.20 10.85 0.78
N ASN A 108 1.32 11.74 1.21
CA ASN A 108 1.16 13.09 0.67
C ASN A 108 1.51 14.09 1.78
N VAL A 109 2.71 14.61 1.76
CA VAL A 109 3.29 15.39 2.85
C VAL A 109 3.39 16.86 2.45
N PRO A 110 2.68 17.78 3.11
CA PRO A 110 2.86 19.21 2.87
C PRO A 110 4.25 19.65 3.37
N VAL A 111 4.95 20.43 2.54
CA VAL A 111 6.27 20.97 2.88
C VAL A 111 6.33 22.43 2.40
N GLY A 112 6.25 23.38 3.33
CA GLY A 112 6.17 24.79 2.99
C GLY A 112 4.94 25.08 2.12
N LYS A 113 5.17 25.65 0.93
CA LYS A 113 4.10 25.92 -0.06
C LYS A 113 3.91 24.78 -1.07
N GLY A 114 4.66 23.71 -0.96
CA GLY A 114 4.63 22.57 -1.87
C GLY A 114 4.28 21.28 -1.16
N ARG A 115 4.48 20.18 -1.87
CA ARG A 115 4.22 18.82 -1.35
C ARG A 115 5.29 17.85 -1.78
N VAL A 116 5.49 16.83 -0.96
CA VAL A 116 6.24 15.64 -1.29
C VAL A 116 5.28 14.47 -1.36
N VAL A 117 5.16 13.85 -2.53
CA VAL A 117 4.47 12.57 -2.69
C VAL A 117 5.54 11.48 -2.63
N ALA A 118 5.51 10.70 -1.56
CA ALA A 118 6.51 9.67 -1.32
C ALA A 118 5.89 8.28 -1.54
N PHE A 119 6.52 7.49 -2.42
CA PHE A 119 6.21 6.08 -2.64
C PHE A 119 7.22 5.22 -1.87
N THR A 120 6.74 4.19 -1.17
CA THR A 120 7.60 3.21 -0.50
C THR A 120 7.77 1.93 -1.33
N PHE A 121 7.31 1.95 -2.54
CA PHE A 121 7.48 0.96 -3.60
C PHE A 121 7.84 1.68 -4.90
N ASP A 122 8.25 0.94 -5.91
CA ASP A 122 8.56 1.49 -7.24
C ASP A 122 7.37 1.29 -8.19
N PRO A 123 6.52 2.31 -8.39
CA PRO A 123 5.34 2.20 -9.26
C PRO A 123 5.69 2.11 -10.74
N LEU A 124 6.95 2.42 -11.11
CA LEU A 124 7.44 2.36 -12.49
C LEU A 124 8.40 1.18 -12.73
N HIS A 125 8.41 0.20 -11.83
CA HIS A 125 9.38 -0.89 -11.84
C HIS A 125 9.55 -1.51 -13.23
N ARG A 126 10.76 -1.38 -13.78
CA ARG A 126 11.20 -1.92 -15.07
C ARG A 126 10.31 -1.59 -16.27
N TYR A 127 9.52 -0.52 -16.18
CA TYR A 127 8.55 -0.17 -17.23
C TYR A 127 7.51 -1.27 -17.53
N LEU A 128 7.47 -2.32 -16.73
CA LEU A 128 6.56 -3.46 -16.90
C LEU A 128 5.31 -3.35 -16.01
N ASN A 129 5.36 -2.49 -15.00
CA ASN A 129 4.29 -2.35 -14.02
C ASN A 129 3.27 -1.29 -14.45
N GLN A 130 2.60 -1.54 -15.56
CA GLN A 130 1.61 -0.59 -16.11
C GLN A 130 0.41 -0.36 -15.20
N HIS A 131 0.12 -1.32 -14.33
CA HIS A 131 -0.98 -1.20 -13.36
C HIS A 131 -0.72 -0.11 -12.31
N ASP A 132 0.52 0.04 -11.84
CA ASP A 132 0.86 1.00 -10.77
C ASP A 132 1.28 2.37 -11.32
N ALA A 133 1.71 2.44 -12.57
CA ALA A 133 2.14 3.68 -13.21
C ALA A 133 1.11 4.83 -13.14
N PRO A 134 -0.22 4.58 -13.25
CA PRO A 134 -1.22 5.63 -13.10
C PRO A 134 -1.17 6.36 -11.74
N LEU A 135 -0.63 5.76 -10.68
CA LEU A 135 -0.43 6.46 -9.40
C LEU A 135 0.55 7.64 -9.54
N VAL A 136 1.59 7.47 -10.37
CA VAL A 136 2.55 8.54 -10.68
C VAL A 136 1.91 9.59 -11.59
N TRP A 137 1.18 9.16 -12.60
CA TRP A 137 0.45 10.09 -13.48
C TRP A 137 -0.57 10.90 -12.73
N ASN A 138 -1.30 10.31 -11.79
CA ASN A 138 -2.22 11.01 -10.93
C ASN A 138 -1.51 12.10 -10.10
N ALA A 139 -0.32 11.81 -9.57
CA ALA A 139 0.46 12.79 -8.84
C ALA A 139 0.91 13.96 -9.72
N LEU A 140 1.32 13.70 -10.95
CA LEU A 140 1.78 14.72 -11.90
C LEU A 140 0.62 15.58 -12.44
N ILE A 141 -0.48 14.94 -12.83
CA ILE A 141 -1.62 15.65 -13.43
C ILE A 141 -2.36 16.49 -12.39
N ASN A 142 -2.45 15.99 -11.16
CA ASN A 142 -3.19 16.66 -10.08
C ASN A 142 -2.27 17.41 -9.10
N TRP A 143 -1.06 17.77 -9.49
CA TRP A 143 -0.04 18.35 -8.60
C TRP A 143 -0.52 19.55 -7.79
N ASN A 144 -1.41 20.38 -8.38
CA ASN A 144 -2.00 21.57 -7.75
C ASN A 144 -3.32 21.29 -7.02
N ASN A 145 -3.81 20.06 -7.03
CA ASN A 145 -5.12 19.66 -6.47
C ASN A 145 -5.00 18.46 -5.52
N LEU A 146 -3.83 18.23 -4.96
CA LEU A 146 -3.60 17.11 -4.04
C LEU A 146 -4.19 17.33 -2.65
N GLY A 147 -4.89 18.47 -2.45
CA GLY A 147 -5.63 18.77 -1.24
C GLY A 147 -4.76 19.06 0.00
N ASP A 148 -5.36 19.51 1.04
CA ASP A 148 -4.78 19.65 2.36
C ASP A 148 -4.98 18.36 3.20
#